data_40ce256a586deed248163b48f4123606
#
_entry.id   40ce256a586deed248163b48f4123606
#
_cell.length_a   1.000
_cell.length_b   1.000
_cell.length_c   1.000
_cell.angle_alpha   90.00
_cell.angle_beta   90.00
_cell.angle_gamma   90.00
#
_symmetry.space_group_name_H-M   'P 1'
#
loop_
_entity.id
_entity.type
_entity.pdbx_description
1 polymer ?
#
loop_
_entity_poly.entity_id
_entity_poly.type
_entity_poly.pdbx_seq_one_letter_code
_entity_poly.pdbx_strand_id
1 'polypeptide(L)'
;MDIIQTFYDDLASRYDQLFADWQAASKEQAVILDGIFRGSGFDRSARVLDCACGIGTQAIGLAALGYRVTASDISGGELAEAGKRARENGVRIRFEHADFRALSEVFSEQFDIVIAMDNALPHMLTREDLAKAVGSIAARLRPGGLFAASIRDYDALLKTRPPYSPPYVHKTEQGQRVSFQTWDWSGENYKLIQYILDDGKELRAVRSACEYRAVRREELTELLLSNGCREAVWIFPEDTGFYQPVVIVRKS
;
A
#
# COMPACT_ATOMS: atom_id res chain seq x y z
N MET A 1 2.53 19.77 9.46
CA MET A 1 3.04 18.42 9.13
C MET A 1 1.82 17.54 9.05
N ASP A 2 1.66 16.75 7.99
CA ASP A 2 0.51 15.86 7.82
C ASP A 2 0.59 14.74 8.89
N ILE A 3 -0.52 14.41 9.53
CA ILE A 3 -0.58 13.38 10.58
C ILE A 3 -0.16 12.02 10.01
N ILE A 4 -0.52 11.75 8.76
CA ILE A 4 -0.16 10.52 8.03
C ILE A 4 1.36 10.45 7.83
N GLN A 5 1.95 11.55 7.36
CA GLN A 5 3.41 11.64 7.18
C GLN A 5 4.15 11.38 8.49
N THR A 6 3.74 12.04 9.58
CA THR A 6 4.38 11.86 10.91
C THR A 6 4.28 10.41 11.37
N PHE A 7 3.12 9.77 11.19
CA PHE A 7 2.91 8.36 11.56
C PHE A 7 3.90 7.43 10.85
N TYR A 8 4.05 7.59 9.54
CA TYR A 8 4.94 6.75 8.74
C TYR A 8 6.42 7.09 8.92
N ASP A 9 6.78 8.37 9.13
CA ASP A 9 8.14 8.75 9.48
C ASP A 9 8.59 8.10 10.80
N ASP A 10 7.72 8.06 11.81
CA ASP A 10 7.99 7.40 13.10
C ASP A 10 8.07 5.86 12.98
N LEU A 11 7.30 5.28 12.07
CA LEU A 11 7.21 3.83 11.89
C LEU A 11 8.29 3.29 10.93
N ALA A 12 8.83 4.10 10.03
CA ALA A 12 9.68 3.71 8.90
C ALA A 12 10.80 2.71 9.26
N SER A 13 11.55 3.00 10.32
CA SER A 13 12.68 2.15 10.76
C SER A 13 12.25 0.81 11.38
N ARG A 14 10.95 0.59 11.57
CA ARG A 14 10.36 -0.58 12.24
C ARG A 14 9.19 -1.18 11.47
N TYR A 15 8.85 -0.62 10.32
CA TYR A 15 7.72 -1.09 9.52
C TYR A 15 7.87 -2.57 9.14
N ASP A 16 9.09 -3.02 8.86
CA ASP A 16 9.41 -4.43 8.59
C ASP A 16 9.07 -5.36 9.76
N GLN A 17 9.02 -4.84 10.98
CA GLN A 17 8.66 -5.61 12.17
C GLN A 17 7.17 -6.02 12.21
N LEU A 18 6.36 -5.47 11.33
CA LEU A 18 4.97 -5.90 11.12
C LEU A 18 4.87 -7.22 10.34
N PHE A 19 5.97 -7.66 9.72
CA PHE A 19 6.06 -8.92 8.97
C PHE A 19 6.84 -9.97 9.75
N ALA A 20 6.52 -11.24 9.53
CA ALA A 20 7.34 -12.34 10.03
C ALA A 20 8.72 -12.34 9.35
N ASP A 21 8.70 -12.16 8.03
CA ASP A 21 9.85 -11.99 7.15
C ASP A 21 9.46 -11.02 6.03
N TRP A 22 9.93 -9.77 6.13
CA TRP A 22 9.62 -8.74 5.15
C TRP A 22 10.18 -9.07 3.75
N GLN A 23 11.37 -9.69 3.68
CA GLN A 23 11.96 -10.05 2.38
C GLN A 23 11.15 -11.13 1.67
N ALA A 24 10.69 -12.13 2.43
CA ALA A 24 9.80 -13.17 1.90
C ALA A 24 8.47 -12.57 1.43
N ALA A 25 7.85 -11.70 2.25
CA ALA A 25 6.61 -11.02 1.91
C ALA A 25 6.73 -10.15 0.66
N SER A 26 7.83 -9.37 0.54
CA SER A 26 8.10 -8.55 -0.64
C SER A 26 8.18 -9.39 -1.93
N LYS A 27 8.88 -10.53 -1.89
CA LYS A 27 8.98 -11.45 -3.03
C LYS A 27 7.64 -12.09 -3.38
N GLU A 28 6.90 -12.56 -2.39
CA GLU A 28 5.60 -13.19 -2.56
C GLU A 28 4.59 -12.22 -3.19
N GLN A 29 4.47 -11.02 -2.63
CA GLN A 29 3.56 -10.00 -3.15
C GLN A 29 3.93 -9.57 -4.57
N ALA A 30 5.24 -9.46 -4.88
CA ALA A 30 5.68 -9.15 -6.24
C ALA A 30 5.32 -10.26 -7.24
N VAL A 31 5.41 -11.53 -6.86
CA VAL A 31 4.99 -12.67 -7.71
C VAL A 31 3.49 -12.64 -7.97
N ILE A 32 2.68 -12.34 -6.94
CA ILE A 32 1.23 -12.19 -7.10
C ILE A 32 0.90 -11.05 -8.07
N LEU A 33 1.53 -9.89 -7.90
CA LEU A 33 1.34 -8.73 -8.78
C LEU A 33 1.83 -9.01 -10.21
N ASP A 34 2.97 -9.70 -10.40
CA ASP A 34 3.44 -10.14 -11.72
C ASP A 34 2.39 -11.01 -12.41
N GLY A 35 1.75 -11.93 -11.67
CA GLY A 35 0.64 -12.75 -12.16
C GLY A 35 -0.54 -11.90 -12.66
N ILE A 36 -0.98 -10.93 -11.87
CA ILE A 36 -2.06 -9.99 -12.21
C ILE A 36 -1.68 -9.15 -13.44
N PHE A 37 -0.47 -8.60 -13.49
CA PHE A 37 -0.02 -7.76 -14.60
C PHE A 37 0.08 -8.56 -15.90
N ARG A 38 0.65 -9.75 -15.86
CA ARG A 38 0.76 -10.63 -17.03
C ARG A 38 -0.60 -11.13 -17.50
N GLY A 39 -1.49 -11.51 -16.59
CA GLY A 39 -2.88 -11.83 -16.90
C GLY A 39 -3.64 -10.65 -17.52
N SER A 40 -3.18 -9.45 -17.21
CA SER A 40 -3.66 -8.21 -17.82
C SER A 40 -2.91 -7.80 -19.10
N GLY A 41 -2.00 -8.63 -19.66
CA GLY A 41 -1.30 -8.39 -20.92
C GLY A 41 -0.09 -7.47 -20.83
N PHE A 42 0.48 -7.24 -19.63
CA PHE A 42 1.74 -6.53 -19.45
C PHE A 42 2.88 -7.51 -19.19
N ASP A 43 4.04 -7.22 -19.73
CA ASP A 43 5.26 -7.94 -19.42
C ASP A 43 6.17 -7.11 -18.48
N ARG A 44 7.32 -7.67 -18.13
CA ARG A 44 8.26 -7.05 -17.20
C ARG A 44 9.01 -5.84 -17.76
N SER A 45 8.84 -5.51 -19.05
CA SER A 45 9.33 -4.27 -19.63
C SER A 45 8.48 -3.05 -19.27
N ALA A 46 7.28 -3.27 -18.72
CA ALA A 46 6.33 -2.22 -18.33
C ALA A 46 6.94 -1.27 -17.30
N ARG A 47 6.58 0.02 -17.46
CA ARG A 47 6.91 1.06 -16.48
C ARG A 47 5.85 1.09 -15.40
N VAL A 48 6.27 0.83 -14.17
CA VAL A 48 5.40 0.79 -12.99
C VAL A 48 5.65 2.02 -12.12
N LEU A 49 4.59 2.70 -11.71
CA LEU A 49 4.61 3.66 -10.62
C LEU A 49 3.96 3.02 -9.38
N ASP A 50 4.73 2.86 -8.31
CA ASP A 50 4.19 2.59 -6.99
C ASP A 50 4.01 3.94 -6.30
N CYS A 51 2.76 4.43 -6.16
CA CYS A 51 2.49 5.78 -5.71
C CYS A 51 2.26 5.90 -4.20
N ALA A 52 2.45 4.81 -3.45
CA ALA A 52 2.39 4.75 -1.99
C ALA A 52 3.30 3.61 -1.51
N CYS A 53 4.60 3.72 -1.82
CA CYS A 53 5.52 2.59 -1.75
C CYS A 53 5.98 2.23 -0.32
N GLY A 54 5.79 3.11 0.65
CA GLY A 54 6.29 2.92 2.00
C GLY A 54 7.79 2.60 1.99
N ILE A 55 8.19 1.57 2.73
CA ILE A 55 9.58 1.05 2.75
C ILE A 55 9.95 0.22 1.51
N GLY A 56 9.11 0.22 0.46
CA GLY A 56 9.40 -0.40 -0.83
C GLY A 56 8.96 -1.85 -0.97
N THR A 57 7.98 -2.33 -0.20
CA THR A 57 7.59 -3.75 -0.18
C THR A 57 7.26 -4.30 -1.57
N GLN A 58 6.39 -3.64 -2.34
CA GLN A 58 6.04 -4.04 -3.70
C GLN A 58 7.08 -3.56 -4.71
N ALA A 59 7.54 -2.31 -4.58
CA ALA A 59 8.46 -1.67 -5.51
C ALA A 59 9.77 -2.46 -5.69
N ILE A 60 10.38 -2.91 -4.58
CA ILE A 60 11.64 -3.64 -4.58
C ILE A 60 11.45 -5.04 -5.18
N GLY A 61 10.38 -5.74 -4.78
CA GLY A 61 10.08 -7.05 -5.32
C GLY A 61 9.81 -7.03 -6.83
N LEU A 62 9.03 -6.04 -7.32
CA LEU A 62 8.77 -5.86 -8.75
C LEU A 62 10.04 -5.49 -9.54
N ALA A 63 10.89 -4.62 -8.99
CA ALA A 63 12.17 -4.28 -9.61
C ALA A 63 13.10 -5.51 -9.69
N ALA A 64 13.10 -6.37 -8.67
CA ALA A 64 13.85 -7.63 -8.67
C ALA A 64 13.35 -8.63 -9.73
N LEU A 65 12.05 -8.58 -10.08
CA LEU A 65 11.48 -9.35 -11.19
C LEU A 65 11.77 -8.75 -12.57
N GLY A 66 12.36 -7.54 -12.64
CA GLY A 66 12.79 -6.91 -13.89
C GLY A 66 11.87 -5.79 -14.40
N TYR A 67 10.83 -5.39 -13.64
CA TYR A 67 10.02 -4.21 -13.98
C TYR A 67 10.81 -2.91 -13.87
N ARG A 68 10.43 -1.90 -14.67
CA ARG A 68 10.98 -0.55 -14.59
C ARG A 68 10.18 0.25 -13.56
N VAL A 69 10.60 0.19 -12.30
CA VAL A 69 9.86 0.78 -11.19
C VAL A 69 10.32 2.21 -10.90
N THR A 70 9.35 3.09 -10.79
CA THR A 70 9.42 4.38 -10.11
C THR A 70 8.53 4.26 -8.88
N ALA A 71 8.94 4.81 -7.74
CA ALA A 71 8.21 4.71 -6.49
C ALA A 71 8.11 6.08 -5.82
N SER A 72 6.99 6.36 -5.19
CA SER A 72 6.80 7.59 -4.42
C SER A 72 6.03 7.33 -3.14
N ASP A 73 6.27 8.18 -2.15
CA ASP A 73 5.55 8.20 -0.89
C ASP A 73 5.50 9.61 -0.31
N ILE A 74 4.57 9.88 0.60
CA ILE A 74 4.46 11.15 1.33
C ILE A 74 5.44 11.20 2.50
N SER A 75 5.93 10.05 2.98
CA SER A 75 6.90 9.94 4.08
C SER A 75 8.33 9.94 3.54
N GLY A 76 9.09 10.97 3.90
CA GLY A 76 10.52 11.03 3.63
C GLY A 76 11.32 9.95 4.38
N GLY A 77 10.86 9.58 5.57
CA GLY A 77 11.45 8.52 6.39
C GLY A 77 11.33 7.15 5.72
N GLU A 78 10.14 6.82 5.20
CA GLU A 78 9.92 5.56 4.48
C GLU A 78 10.70 5.50 3.17
N LEU A 79 10.76 6.60 2.42
CA LEU A 79 11.57 6.67 1.19
C LEU A 79 13.07 6.46 1.45
N ALA A 80 13.59 7.01 2.56
CA ALA A 80 14.98 6.80 2.94
C ALA A 80 15.27 5.32 3.24
N GLU A 81 14.35 4.66 3.96
CA GLU A 81 14.44 3.23 4.25
C GLU A 81 14.26 2.38 2.98
N ALA A 82 13.29 2.72 2.11
CA ALA A 82 13.11 2.07 0.81
C ALA A 82 14.37 2.15 -0.06
N GLY A 83 15.00 3.31 -0.13
CA GLY A 83 16.26 3.51 -0.85
C GLY A 83 17.42 2.68 -0.30
N LYS A 84 17.51 2.50 1.02
CA LYS A 84 18.48 1.62 1.65
C LYS A 84 18.22 0.15 1.28
N ARG A 85 16.98 -0.31 1.44
CA ARG A 85 16.55 -1.68 1.11
C ARG A 85 16.72 -2.02 -0.38
N ALA A 86 16.45 -1.07 -1.28
CA ALA A 86 16.68 -1.25 -2.70
C ALA A 86 18.16 -1.52 -3.01
N ARG A 87 19.08 -0.77 -2.38
CA ARG A 87 20.53 -1.02 -2.52
C ARG A 87 20.95 -2.39 -1.97
N GLU A 88 20.42 -2.77 -0.80
CA GLU A 88 20.69 -4.08 -0.18
C GLU A 88 20.18 -5.24 -1.04
N ASN A 89 19.09 -5.04 -1.78
CA ASN A 89 18.54 -6.03 -2.72
C ASN A 89 19.11 -5.91 -4.15
N GLY A 90 20.08 -5.02 -4.39
CA GLY A 90 20.75 -4.87 -5.68
C GLY A 90 19.85 -4.34 -6.81
N VAL A 91 18.74 -3.68 -6.48
CA VAL A 91 17.81 -3.12 -7.47
C VAL A 91 17.94 -1.61 -7.59
N ARG A 92 17.57 -1.07 -8.77
CA ARG A 92 17.56 0.37 -9.04
C ARG A 92 16.12 0.83 -9.19
N ILE A 93 15.71 1.76 -8.33
CA ILE A 93 14.38 2.37 -8.34
C ILE A 93 14.58 3.89 -8.23
N ARG A 94 13.83 4.65 -9.01
CA ARG A 94 13.71 6.09 -8.85
C ARG A 94 12.69 6.34 -7.74
N PHE A 95 13.13 6.96 -6.64
CA PHE A 95 12.27 7.35 -5.51
C PHE A 95 12.01 8.85 -5.54
N GLU A 96 10.75 9.25 -5.35
CA GLU A 96 10.30 10.63 -5.32
C GLU A 96 9.39 10.88 -4.12
N HIS A 97 9.54 12.02 -3.47
CA HIS A 97 8.62 12.47 -2.42
C HIS A 97 7.38 13.07 -3.08
N ALA A 98 6.22 12.44 -2.94
CA ALA A 98 4.99 12.88 -3.57
C ALA A 98 3.75 12.48 -2.77
N ASP A 99 2.77 13.36 -2.76
CA ASP A 99 1.42 13.05 -2.36
C ASP A 99 0.64 12.49 -3.56
N PHE A 100 0.05 11.31 -3.44
CA PHE A 100 -0.71 10.72 -4.55
C PHE A 100 -1.97 11.51 -4.90
N ARG A 101 -2.40 12.50 -4.09
CA ARG A 101 -3.43 13.48 -4.45
C ARG A 101 -2.96 14.49 -5.52
N ALA A 102 -1.66 14.63 -5.72
CA ALA A 102 -1.05 15.67 -6.54
C ALA A 102 0.16 15.17 -7.37
N LEU A 103 0.10 13.93 -7.89
CA LEU A 103 1.22 13.31 -8.63
C LEU A 103 1.71 14.11 -9.84
N SER A 104 0.86 14.97 -10.43
CA SER A 104 1.24 15.83 -11.52
C SER A 104 2.25 16.92 -11.16
N GLU A 105 2.43 17.21 -9.87
CA GLU A 105 3.45 18.17 -9.40
C GLU A 105 4.86 17.57 -9.49
N VAL A 106 4.96 16.23 -9.48
CA VAL A 106 6.24 15.50 -9.47
C VAL A 106 6.47 14.76 -10.79
N PHE A 107 5.44 14.16 -11.36
CA PHE A 107 5.54 13.34 -12.56
C PHE A 107 4.86 14.01 -13.75
N SER A 108 5.62 14.31 -14.80
CA SER A 108 5.07 14.74 -16.10
C SER A 108 4.72 13.55 -17.01
N GLU A 109 5.41 12.40 -16.81
CA GLU A 109 5.23 11.17 -17.58
C GLU A 109 4.01 10.36 -17.15
N GLN A 110 3.58 9.47 -18.03
CA GLN A 110 2.57 8.44 -17.77
C GLN A 110 3.23 7.07 -17.68
N PHE A 111 2.59 6.15 -16.99
CA PHE A 111 3.07 4.81 -16.71
C PHE A 111 2.16 3.76 -17.36
N ASP A 112 2.72 2.57 -17.60
CA ASP A 112 1.96 1.42 -18.08
C ASP A 112 1.08 0.85 -16.96
N ILE A 113 1.62 0.87 -15.73
CA ILE A 113 0.97 0.37 -14.54
C ILE A 113 1.17 1.39 -13.42
N VAL A 114 0.11 1.68 -12.66
CA VAL A 114 0.19 2.42 -11.40
C VAL A 114 -0.39 1.55 -10.30
N ILE A 115 0.28 1.49 -9.14
CA ILE A 115 -0.20 0.73 -7.99
C ILE A 115 -0.30 1.61 -6.75
N ALA A 116 -1.28 1.29 -5.88
CA ALA A 116 -1.44 1.81 -4.53
C ALA A 116 -1.88 0.66 -3.61
N MET A 117 -0.90 -0.06 -3.06
CA MET A 117 -1.14 -1.29 -2.33
C MET A 117 -1.25 -1.05 -0.81
N ASP A 118 -1.48 -2.12 -0.06
CA ASP A 118 -1.42 -2.17 1.41
C ASP A 118 -2.30 -1.14 2.12
N ASN A 119 -3.52 -0.92 1.57
CA ASN A 119 -4.50 -0.05 2.23
C ASN A 119 -4.11 1.45 2.24
N ALA A 120 -3.39 1.93 1.23
CA ALA A 120 -2.94 3.32 1.15
C ALA A 120 -4.11 4.31 0.92
N LEU A 121 -5.02 4.02 -0.02
CA LEU A 121 -6.15 4.90 -0.36
C LEU A 121 -7.08 5.22 0.82
N PRO A 122 -7.35 4.31 1.77
CA PRO A 122 -8.14 4.58 2.96
C PRO A 122 -7.61 5.64 3.94
N HIS A 123 -6.40 6.14 3.75
CA HIS A 123 -5.93 7.34 4.44
C HIS A 123 -6.63 8.62 3.97
N MET A 124 -7.37 8.56 2.88
CA MET A 124 -8.23 9.66 2.44
C MET A 124 -9.49 9.69 3.30
N LEU A 125 -9.49 10.53 4.32
CA LEU A 125 -10.53 10.57 5.36
C LEU A 125 -11.85 11.17 4.86
N THR A 126 -11.87 11.79 3.68
CA THR A 126 -13.05 12.33 3.01
C THR A 126 -13.21 11.76 1.61
N ARG A 127 -14.43 11.75 1.10
CA ARG A 127 -14.71 11.35 -0.29
C ARG A 127 -14.03 12.29 -1.30
N GLU A 128 -13.94 13.56 -0.95
CA GLU A 128 -13.29 14.59 -1.77
C GLU A 128 -11.80 14.34 -1.94
N ASP A 129 -11.10 13.97 -0.86
CA ASP A 129 -9.67 13.64 -0.93
C ASP A 129 -9.43 12.33 -1.67
N LEU A 130 -10.30 11.33 -1.48
CA LEU A 130 -10.24 10.10 -2.25
C LEU A 130 -10.46 10.38 -3.75
N ALA A 131 -11.42 11.23 -4.10
CA ALA A 131 -11.65 11.61 -5.49
C ALA A 131 -10.45 12.34 -6.12
N LYS A 132 -9.80 13.25 -5.38
CA LYS A 132 -8.55 13.89 -5.82
C LYS A 132 -7.45 12.86 -6.05
N ALA A 133 -7.25 11.93 -5.10
CA ALA A 133 -6.26 10.86 -5.22
C ALA A 133 -6.50 10.00 -6.46
N VAL A 134 -7.73 9.51 -6.64
CA VAL A 134 -8.10 8.68 -7.80
C VAL A 134 -7.92 9.45 -9.11
N GLY A 135 -8.32 10.72 -9.17
CA GLY A 135 -8.13 11.59 -10.36
C GLY A 135 -6.65 11.78 -10.69
N SER A 136 -5.83 12.06 -9.69
CA SER A 136 -4.39 12.24 -9.82
C SER A 136 -3.69 10.95 -10.29
N ILE A 137 -4.04 9.81 -9.71
CA ILE A 137 -3.53 8.49 -10.09
C ILE A 137 -3.94 8.14 -11.52
N ALA A 138 -5.23 8.30 -11.87
CA ALA A 138 -5.74 8.00 -13.20
C ALA A 138 -5.09 8.86 -14.30
N ALA A 139 -4.68 10.09 -13.98
CA ALA A 139 -3.94 10.97 -14.88
C ALA A 139 -2.50 10.51 -15.16
N ARG A 140 -1.93 9.66 -14.32
CA ARG A 140 -0.58 9.07 -14.50
C ARG A 140 -0.60 7.77 -15.30
N LEU A 141 -1.76 7.23 -15.61
CA LEU A 141 -1.89 6.09 -16.50
C LEU A 141 -1.91 6.54 -17.97
N ARG A 142 -1.15 5.86 -18.81
CA ARG A 142 -1.33 6.01 -20.26
C ARG A 142 -2.66 5.38 -20.71
N PRO A 143 -3.20 5.72 -21.88
CA PRO A 143 -4.32 4.98 -22.46
C PRO A 143 -4.03 3.47 -22.51
N GLY A 144 -4.97 2.65 -22.08
CA GLY A 144 -4.82 1.20 -21.94
C GLY A 144 -3.96 0.75 -20.74
N GLY A 145 -3.43 1.67 -19.94
CA GLY A 145 -2.67 1.38 -18.72
C GLY A 145 -3.51 0.73 -17.64
N LEU A 146 -2.87 0.03 -16.71
CA LEU A 146 -3.48 -0.70 -15.60
C LEU A 146 -3.29 0.05 -14.29
N PHE A 147 -4.36 0.23 -13.52
CA PHE A 147 -4.27 0.56 -12.11
C PHE A 147 -4.59 -0.67 -11.27
N ALA A 148 -3.82 -0.89 -10.20
CA ALA A 148 -4.12 -1.87 -9.17
C ALA A 148 -4.01 -1.25 -7.78
N ALA A 149 -4.99 -1.50 -6.93
CA ALA A 149 -4.95 -1.09 -5.53
C ALA A 149 -5.50 -2.17 -4.62
N SER A 150 -4.96 -2.27 -3.41
CA SER A 150 -5.53 -3.13 -2.37
C SER A 150 -6.07 -2.31 -1.21
N ILE A 151 -7.23 -2.73 -0.71
CA ILE A 151 -7.84 -2.19 0.50
C ILE A 151 -8.33 -3.34 1.39
N ARG A 152 -8.47 -3.10 2.68
CA ARG A 152 -9.15 -4.05 3.57
C ARG A 152 -10.57 -4.30 3.08
N ASP A 153 -11.14 -5.46 3.40
CA ASP A 153 -12.56 -5.73 3.11
C ASP A 153 -13.47 -4.88 4.02
N TYR A 154 -13.57 -3.59 3.70
CA TYR A 154 -14.38 -2.66 4.48
C TYR A 154 -15.88 -2.94 4.39
N ASP A 155 -16.35 -3.61 3.33
CA ASP A 155 -17.75 -4.02 3.25
C ASP A 155 -18.08 -5.10 4.29
N ALA A 156 -17.11 -5.93 4.67
CA ALA A 156 -17.24 -6.87 5.78
C ALA A 156 -16.97 -6.19 7.13
N LEU A 157 -15.89 -5.39 7.22
CA LEU A 157 -15.47 -4.73 8.48
C LEU A 157 -16.54 -3.76 9.02
N LEU A 158 -17.24 -3.03 8.17
CA LEU A 158 -18.32 -2.11 8.58
C LEU A 158 -19.52 -2.83 9.20
N LYS A 159 -19.71 -4.12 8.93
CA LYS A 159 -20.80 -4.92 9.53
C LYS A 159 -20.50 -5.28 11.00
N THR A 160 -19.24 -5.52 11.32
CA THR A 160 -18.81 -6.01 12.63
C THR A 160 -18.13 -4.95 13.48
N ARG A 161 -17.46 -3.99 12.86
CA ARG A 161 -16.66 -2.93 13.49
C ARG A 161 -15.79 -3.47 14.62
N PRO A 162 -14.89 -4.40 14.32
CA PRO A 162 -14.08 -5.02 15.36
C PRO A 162 -13.26 -3.97 16.10
N PRO A 163 -13.13 -4.07 17.45
CA PRO A 163 -12.36 -3.10 18.23
C PRO A 163 -10.85 -3.36 18.17
N TYR A 164 -10.41 -4.49 17.64
CA TYR A 164 -8.99 -4.86 17.52
C TYR A 164 -8.77 -5.91 16.43
N SER A 165 -7.53 -6.03 15.96
CA SER A 165 -7.08 -7.16 15.15
C SER A 165 -6.63 -8.32 16.06
N PRO A 166 -6.71 -9.58 15.61
CA PRO A 166 -6.03 -10.67 16.29
C PRO A 166 -4.53 -10.35 16.46
N PRO A 167 -3.92 -10.71 17.62
CA PRO A 167 -2.48 -10.55 17.79
C PRO A 167 -1.72 -11.47 16.83
N TYR A 168 -0.66 -10.92 16.24
CA TYR A 168 0.27 -11.64 15.39
C TYR A 168 1.54 -11.91 16.19
N VAL A 169 1.93 -13.18 16.35
CA VAL A 169 3.07 -13.57 17.19
C VAL A 169 4.15 -14.19 16.33
N HIS A 170 5.35 -13.62 16.39
CA HIS A 170 6.54 -14.18 15.73
C HIS A 170 7.61 -14.54 16.73
N LYS A 171 8.40 -15.55 16.41
CA LYS A 171 9.66 -15.82 17.10
C LYS A 171 10.75 -14.91 16.56
N THR A 172 11.56 -14.34 17.45
CA THR A 172 12.75 -13.58 17.13
C THR A 172 13.97 -14.25 17.79
N GLU A 173 15.18 -13.83 17.43
CA GLU A 173 16.40 -14.32 18.07
C GLU A 173 16.47 -14.01 19.58
N GLN A 174 15.73 -12.98 20.04
CA GLN A 174 15.77 -12.49 21.42
C GLN A 174 14.54 -12.91 22.26
N GLY A 175 13.52 -13.56 21.66
CA GLY A 175 12.27 -13.94 22.32
C GLY A 175 11.09 -13.98 21.35
N GLN A 176 10.03 -13.24 21.67
CA GLN A 176 8.84 -13.14 20.83
C GLN A 176 8.53 -11.69 20.51
N ARG A 177 7.98 -11.47 19.32
CA ARG A 177 7.35 -10.20 18.95
C ARG A 177 5.87 -10.41 18.78
N VAL A 178 5.08 -9.54 19.39
CA VAL A 178 3.63 -9.52 19.26
C VAL A 178 3.22 -8.20 18.62
N SER A 179 2.51 -8.24 17.51
CA SER A 179 1.92 -7.06 16.89
C SER A 179 0.41 -7.19 16.82
N PHE A 180 -0.30 -6.11 17.09
CA PHE A 180 -1.76 -6.05 16.96
C PHE A 180 -2.20 -4.60 16.82
N GLN A 181 -3.45 -4.42 16.45
CA GLN A 181 -4.08 -3.11 16.29
C GLN A 181 -5.32 -3.01 17.16
N THR A 182 -5.58 -1.82 17.69
CA THR A 182 -6.89 -1.45 18.22
C THR A 182 -7.52 -0.42 17.30
N TRP A 183 -8.84 -0.49 17.13
CA TRP A 183 -9.60 0.33 16.22
C TRP A 183 -10.74 1.02 16.95
N ASP A 184 -10.74 2.35 16.94
CA ASP A 184 -11.79 3.17 17.55
C ASP A 184 -12.62 3.81 16.43
N TRP A 185 -13.84 3.31 16.25
CA TRP A 185 -14.72 3.63 15.14
C TRP A 185 -15.55 4.87 15.41
N SER A 186 -15.59 5.79 14.44
CA SER A 186 -16.45 6.97 14.40
C SER A 186 -17.10 7.09 13.02
N GLY A 187 -18.32 6.59 12.87
CA GLY A 187 -18.97 6.49 11.55
C GLY A 187 -18.25 5.52 10.62
N GLU A 188 -17.78 6.00 9.48
CA GLU A 188 -16.95 5.24 8.54
C GLU A 188 -15.44 5.46 8.78
N ASN A 189 -15.05 6.42 9.61
CA ASN A 189 -13.67 6.65 10.00
C ASN A 189 -13.32 5.85 11.24
N TYR A 190 -12.05 5.51 11.40
CA TYR A 190 -11.56 4.88 12.61
C TYR A 190 -10.11 5.28 12.89
N LYS A 191 -9.84 5.46 14.18
CA LYS A 191 -8.47 5.62 14.67
C LYS A 191 -7.87 4.23 14.88
N LEU A 192 -6.79 3.96 14.17
CA LEU A 192 -5.98 2.77 14.36
C LEU A 192 -4.83 3.08 15.28
N ILE A 193 -4.61 2.22 16.27
CA ILE A 193 -3.40 2.23 17.08
C ILE A 193 -2.68 0.92 16.84
N GLN A 194 -1.47 1.00 16.28
CA GLN A 194 -0.57 -0.13 16.09
C GLN A 194 0.28 -0.32 17.34
N TYR A 195 0.35 -1.53 17.85
CA TYR A 195 1.23 -1.96 18.92
C TYR A 195 2.23 -2.98 18.40
N ILE A 196 3.49 -2.80 18.77
CA ILE A 196 4.57 -3.78 18.56
C ILE A 196 5.21 -3.99 19.92
N LEU A 197 5.20 -5.24 20.41
CA LEU A 197 5.77 -5.64 21.67
C LEU A 197 6.90 -6.64 21.41
N ASP A 198 8.12 -6.28 21.77
CA ASP A 198 9.26 -7.19 21.76
C ASP A 198 9.47 -7.74 23.19
N ASP A 199 9.18 -9.03 23.39
CA ASP A 199 9.37 -9.74 24.65
C ASP A 199 10.70 -10.49 24.61
N GLY A 200 11.78 -9.74 24.89
CA GLY A 200 13.13 -10.26 24.99
C GLY A 200 13.63 -10.24 26.46
N LYS A 201 14.88 -9.83 26.68
CA LYS A 201 15.41 -9.64 28.04
C LYS A 201 14.67 -8.55 28.80
N GLU A 202 14.20 -7.55 28.09
CA GLU A 202 13.35 -6.46 28.57
C GLU A 202 12.19 -6.30 27.60
N LEU A 203 10.98 -6.10 28.14
CA LEU A 203 9.82 -5.78 27.33
C LEU A 203 9.96 -4.39 26.72
N ARG A 204 9.97 -4.33 25.39
CA ARG A 204 9.92 -3.06 24.65
C ARG A 204 8.57 -2.94 23.96
N ALA A 205 7.95 -1.78 24.07
CA ALA A 205 6.66 -1.49 23.47
C ALA A 205 6.78 -0.25 22.56
N VAL A 206 6.25 -0.38 21.35
CA VAL A 206 6.10 0.74 20.41
C VAL A 206 4.61 0.91 20.15
N ARG A 207 4.17 2.17 20.12
CA ARG A 207 2.79 2.54 19.84
C ARG A 207 2.79 3.64 18.80
N SER A 208 2.11 3.42 17.68
CA SER A 208 1.88 4.41 16.63
C SER A 208 0.40 4.50 16.31
N ALA A 209 -0.11 5.66 15.94
CA ALA A 209 -1.53 5.86 15.68
C ALA A 209 -1.77 6.69 14.43
N CYS A 210 -2.72 6.27 13.62
CA CYS A 210 -3.21 7.01 12.45
C CYS A 210 -4.73 6.85 12.28
N GLU A 211 -5.28 7.59 11.34
CA GLU A 211 -6.68 7.52 11.00
C GLU A 211 -6.87 6.93 9.60
N TYR A 212 -7.95 6.17 9.46
CA TYR A 212 -8.39 5.57 8.21
C TYR A 212 -9.88 5.83 8.00
N ARG A 213 -10.29 5.79 6.76
CA ARG A 213 -11.69 5.71 6.38
C ARG A 213 -11.98 4.33 5.77
N ALA A 214 -13.10 3.76 6.12
CA ALA A 214 -13.59 2.53 5.52
C ALA A 214 -14.13 2.81 4.11
N VAL A 215 -13.25 2.78 3.13
CA VAL A 215 -13.58 2.98 1.72
C VAL A 215 -14.26 1.73 1.17
N ARG A 216 -15.56 1.86 0.79
CA ARG A 216 -16.30 0.74 0.20
C ARG A 216 -15.81 0.44 -1.22
N ARG A 217 -15.92 -0.82 -1.62
CA ARG A 217 -15.57 -1.22 -2.99
C ARG A 217 -16.39 -0.50 -4.05
N GLU A 218 -17.69 -0.32 -3.82
CA GLU A 218 -18.58 0.42 -4.72
C GLU A 218 -18.12 1.86 -4.92
N GLU A 219 -17.84 2.58 -3.82
CA GLU A 219 -17.36 3.96 -3.87
C GLU A 219 -16.05 4.11 -4.66
N LEU A 220 -15.07 3.24 -4.40
CA LEU A 220 -13.80 3.29 -5.12
C LEU A 220 -14.00 2.96 -6.60
N THR A 221 -14.85 1.99 -6.92
CA THR A 221 -15.22 1.64 -8.29
C THR A 221 -15.85 2.82 -9.03
N GLU A 222 -16.83 3.50 -8.45
CA GLU A 222 -17.48 4.68 -9.04
C GLU A 222 -16.46 5.78 -9.34
N LEU A 223 -15.55 6.06 -8.40
CA LEU A 223 -14.51 7.09 -8.57
C LEU A 223 -13.52 6.72 -9.68
N LEU A 224 -13.12 5.47 -9.78
CA LEU A 224 -12.23 4.99 -10.84
C LEU A 224 -12.90 5.11 -12.21
N LEU A 225 -14.16 4.67 -12.34
CA LEU A 225 -14.90 4.75 -13.60
C LEU A 225 -15.16 6.21 -14.01
N SER A 226 -15.51 7.09 -13.08
CA SER A 226 -15.72 8.52 -13.35
C SER A 226 -14.45 9.27 -13.75
N ASN A 227 -13.26 8.72 -13.48
CA ASN A 227 -11.96 9.27 -13.88
C ASN A 227 -11.39 8.62 -15.16
N GLY A 228 -12.28 8.06 -16.01
CA GLY A 228 -11.92 7.52 -17.31
C GLY A 228 -11.19 6.17 -17.23
N CYS A 229 -11.46 5.39 -16.21
CA CYS A 229 -11.14 3.98 -16.16
C CYS A 229 -12.35 3.13 -16.56
N ARG A 230 -12.13 1.89 -16.91
CA ARG A 230 -13.16 0.91 -17.30
C ARG A 230 -12.81 -0.47 -16.76
N GLU A 231 -13.79 -1.39 -16.81
CA GLU A 231 -13.57 -2.80 -16.48
C GLU A 231 -13.01 -3.01 -15.06
N ALA A 232 -13.66 -2.37 -14.07
CA ALA A 232 -13.26 -2.55 -12.68
C ALA A 232 -13.56 -4.00 -12.23
N VAL A 233 -12.51 -4.72 -11.85
CA VAL A 233 -12.60 -6.09 -11.36
C VAL A 233 -12.00 -6.14 -9.96
N TRP A 234 -12.75 -6.69 -9.01
CA TRP A 234 -12.27 -7.01 -7.67
C TRP A 234 -11.86 -8.48 -7.61
N ILE A 235 -10.64 -8.73 -7.16
CA ILE A 235 -10.08 -10.07 -6.99
C ILE A 235 -9.79 -10.26 -5.51
N PHE A 236 -10.26 -11.36 -4.95
CA PHE A 236 -10.20 -11.59 -3.51
C PHE A 236 -8.98 -12.46 -3.11
N PRO A 237 -8.64 -12.48 -1.81
CA PRO A 237 -7.49 -13.23 -1.31
C PRO A 237 -7.48 -14.70 -1.72
N GLU A 238 -8.63 -15.36 -1.75
CA GLU A 238 -8.79 -16.76 -2.16
C GLU A 238 -8.39 -17.03 -3.62
N ASP A 239 -8.48 -16.01 -4.49
CA ASP A 239 -8.16 -16.12 -5.90
C ASP A 239 -6.74 -15.66 -6.24
N THR A 240 -6.22 -14.68 -5.49
CA THR A 240 -4.91 -14.09 -5.76
C THR A 240 -3.80 -14.59 -4.84
N GLY A 241 -4.13 -14.96 -3.61
CA GLY A 241 -3.19 -15.13 -2.51
C GLY A 241 -2.70 -13.81 -1.89
N PHE A 242 -3.09 -12.64 -2.45
CA PHE A 242 -2.80 -11.37 -1.80
C PHE A 242 -3.71 -11.21 -0.58
N TYR A 243 -3.18 -10.73 0.55
CA TYR A 243 -3.88 -10.75 1.83
C TYR A 243 -5.05 -9.76 1.96
N GLN A 244 -5.28 -8.92 0.95
CA GLN A 244 -6.40 -7.97 0.85
C GLN A 244 -7.10 -8.10 -0.51
N PRO A 245 -8.38 -7.72 -0.61
CA PRO A 245 -9.03 -7.53 -1.91
C PRO A 245 -8.25 -6.54 -2.77
N VAL A 246 -8.07 -6.89 -4.04
CA VAL A 246 -7.38 -6.07 -5.04
C VAL A 246 -8.38 -5.63 -6.10
N VAL A 247 -8.45 -4.34 -6.38
CA VAL A 247 -9.15 -3.81 -7.56
C VAL A 247 -8.16 -3.61 -8.68
N ILE A 248 -8.55 -4.01 -9.89
CA ILE A 248 -7.85 -3.68 -11.13
C ILE A 248 -8.79 -2.96 -12.08
N VAL A 249 -8.29 -1.94 -12.76
CA VAL A 249 -9.03 -1.19 -13.79
C VAL A 249 -8.10 -0.82 -14.94
N ARG A 250 -8.69 -0.61 -16.12
CA ARG A 250 -8.00 -0.12 -17.32
C ARG A 250 -8.28 1.36 -17.54
N LYS A 251 -7.26 2.13 -17.88
CA LYS A 251 -7.47 3.48 -18.42
C LYS A 251 -8.05 3.40 -19.81
N SER A 252 -9.10 4.19 -20.09
CA SER A 252 -9.73 4.28 -21.41
C SER A 252 -8.82 4.93 -22.44
#